data_c6688411290f76f722970bdfbce37246
#
_entry.id   c6688411290f76f722970bdfbce37246
#
_cell.length_a   1.000
_cell.length_b   1.000
_cell.length_c   1.000
_cell.angle_alpha   90.00
_cell.angle_beta   90.00
_cell.angle_gamma   90.00
#
_symmetry.space_group_name_H-M   'P 1'
#
loop_
_entity.id
_entity.type
_entity.pdbx_description
1 polymer ?
#
loop_
_entity_poly.entity_id
_entity_poly.type
_entity_poly.pdbx_seq_one_letter_code
_entity_poly.pdbx_strand_id
1 'polypeptide(L)'
;DRMELAFKGIGKRDFSFDFKMMPRSQAEADEIRDIIYAFKFNMMPEYVGTTKGNQMKIPNTFDIQYMYQNAENNYLNKISTCFLKDMTVTYGGDRYKTFDQSSTDAGAPPVETSIKLEFREIEMISRERIAEGF
;
A
#
# COMPACT_ATOMS: atom_id res chain seq x y z
N ASP A 1 -8.90 2.80 -32.18
CA ASP A 1 -7.83 3.75 -32.44
C ASP A 1 -7.09 4.11 -31.15
N ARG A 2 -5.78 4.08 -31.22
CA ARG A 2 -4.93 4.32 -30.03
C ARG A 2 -5.12 5.72 -29.45
N MET A 3 -5.35 6.72 -30.28
CA MET A 3 -5.54 8.08 -29.79
C MET A 3 -6.85 8.24 -29.03
N GLU A 4 -7.91 7.63 -29.52
CA GLU A 4 -9.18 7.64 -28.81
C GLU A 4 -9.07 6.94 -27.45
N LEU A 5 -8.39 5.81 -27.39
CA LEU A 5 -8.19 5.09 -26.14
C LEU A 5 -7.38 5.92 -25.15
N ALA A 6 -6.36 6.64 -25.61
CA ALA A 6 -5.57 7.50 -24.75
C ALA A 6 -6.39 8.64 -24.16
N PHE A 7 -7.28 9.25 -24.95
CA PHE A 7 -8.14 10.34 -24.46
C PHE A 7 -9.28 9.85 -23.56
N LYS A 8 -9.75 8.62 -23.73
CA LYS A 8 -10.73 8.03 -22.81
C LYS A 8 -10.15 7.75 -21.43
N GLY A 9 -8.83 7.73 -21.32
CA GLY A 9 -8.13 7.41 -20.09
C GLY A 9 -7.90 8.58 -19.16
N ILE A 10 -8.57 9.73 -19.33
CA ILE A 10 -8.44 10.82 -18.38
C ILE A 10 -9.21 10.46 -17.12
N GLY A 11 -8.49 9.96 -16.16
CA GLY A 11 -9.03 9.58 -14.88
C GLY A 11 -7.94 9.65 -13.81
N LYS A 12 -8.27 9.21 -12.64
CA LYS A 12 -7.29 9.12 -11.56
C LYS A 12 -6.35 7.96 -11.85
N ARG A 13 -5.07 8.16 -11.57
CA ARG A 13 -4.06 7.13 -11.82
C ARG A 13 -4.02 6.14 -10.66
N ASP A 14 -3.79 4.88 -11.01
CA ASP A 14 -3.59 3.80 -10.04
C ASP A 14 -2.15 3.32 -10.11
N PHE A 15 -1.61 2.94 -8.94
CA PHE A 15 -0.26 2.40 -8.83
C PHE A 15 -0.30 1.14 -7.98
N SER A 16 0.34 0.08 -8.47
CA SER A 16 0.43 -1.19 -7.75
C SER A 16 1.86 -1.47 -7.33
N PHE A 17 2.02 -1.99 -6.12
CA PHE A 17 3.31 -2.38 -5.58
C PHE A 17 3.20 -3.77 -4.98
N ASP A 18 4.18 -4.63 -5.28
CA ASP A 18 4.25 -5.97 -4.73
C ASP A 18 5.52 -6.10 -3.89
N PHE A 19 5.38 -6.65 -2.70
CA PHE A 19 6.51 -6.89 -1.81
C PHE A 19 6.46 -8.33 -1.31
N LYS A 20 7.61 -8.99 -1.36
CA LYS A 20 7.79 -10.31 -0.76
C LYS A 20 8.75 -10.16 0.41
N MET A 21 8.33 -10.58 1.59
CA MET A 21 9.08 -10.42 2.83
C MET A 21 9.33 -11.79 3.46
N MET A 22 10.58 -12.05 3.79
CA MET A 22 11.02 -13.30 4.44
C MET A 22 11.76 -12.93 5.71
N PRO A 23 11.11 -12.99 6.87
CA PRO A 23 11.76 -12.60 8.12
C PRO A 23 12.85 -13.62 8.49
N ARG A 24 13.97 -13.11 9.01
CA ARG A 24 15.10 -13.92 9.46
C ARG A 24 15.14 -14.05 10.98
N SER A 25 14.23 -13.40 11.66
CA SER A 25 14.17 -13.38 13.12
C SER A 25 12.74 -13.07 13.58
N GLN A 26 12.48 -13.29 14.87
CA GLN A 26 11.21 -12.91 15.49
C GLN A 26 10.95 -11.40 15.35
N ALA A 27 12.01 -10.60 15.56
CA ALA A 27 11.89 -9.14 15.45
C ALA A 27 11.45 -8.71 14.05
N GLU A 28 12.04 -9.31 13.01
CA GLU A 28 11.63 -9.02 11.62
C GLU A 28 10.20 -9.49 11.34
N ALA A 29 9.80 -10.63 11.89
CA ALA A 29 8.43 -11.13 11.76
C ALA A 29 7.43 -10.16 12.41
N ASP A 30 7.76 -9.60 13.55
CA ASP A 30 6.93 -8.61 14.23
C ASP A 30 6.85 -7.31 13.44
N GLU A 31 7.95 -6.90 12.81
CA GLU A 31 7.95 -5.72 11.93
C GLU A 31 7.03 -5.90 10.72
N ILE A 32 7.04 -7.08 10.11
CA ILE A 32 6.14 -7.39 8.98
C ILE A 32 4.69 -7.31 9.43
N ARG A 33 4.37 -7.88 10.59
CA ARG A 33 3.03 -7.79 11.17
C ARG A 33 2.61 -6.33 11.39
N ASP A 34 3.51 -5.51 11.90
CA ASP A 34 3.24 -4.10 12.17
C ASP A 34 3.07 -3.29 10.89
N ILE A 35 3.83 -3.61 9.83
CA ILE A 35 3.67 -3.00 8.52
C ILE A 35 2.28 -3.29 7.95
N ILE A 36 1.87 -4.55 7.99
CA ILE A 36 0.54 -4.95 7.51
C ILE A 36 -0.55 -4.24 8.30
N TYR A 37 -0.41 -4.18 9.62
CA TYR A 37 -1.36 -3.48 10.48
C TYR A 37 -1.44 -2.00 10.12
N ALA A 38 -0.31 -1.34 9.91
CA ALA A 38 -0.29 0.08 9.57
C ALA A 38 -1.03 0.37 8.26
N PHE A 39 -0.83 -0.46 7.24
CA PHE A 39 -1.56 -0.30 5.98
C PHE A 39 -3.06 -0.55 6.16
N LYS A 40 -3.43 -1.62 6.85
CA LYS A 40 -4.84 -1.93 7.10
C LYS A 40 -5.55 -0.82 7.87
N PHE A 41 -4.91 -0.36 8.93
CA PHE A 41 -5.47 0.67 9.78
C PHE A 41 -5.72 1.97 9.00
N ASN A 42 -4.72 2.40 8.23
CA ASN A 42 -4.79 3.68 7.54
C ASN A 42 -5.63 3.65 6.26
N MET A 43 -5.90 2.47 5.69
CA MET A 43 -6.76 2.37 4.51
C MET A 43 -8.25 2.35 4.85
N MET A 44 -8.58 2.09 6.10
CA MET A 44 -9.98 1.96 6.53
C MET A 44 -10.58 3.29 6.95
N PRO A 45 -11.87 3.50 6.67
CA PRO A 45 -12.57 4.66 7.18
C PRO A 45 -12.79 4.55 8.69
N GLU A 46 -12.97 5.68 9.34
CA GLU A 46 -13.25 5.75 10.76
C GLU A 46 -14.69 6.19 11.00
N TYR A 47 -15.37 5.58 11.96
CA TYR A 47 -16.68 6.05 12.36
C TYR A 47 -16.57 7.35 13.15
N VAL A 48 -17.47 8.30 12.88
CA VAL A 48 -17.51 9.58 13.57
C VAL A 48 -18.59 9.56 14.64
N GLY A 49 -18.21 9.79 15.87
CA GLY A 49 -19.14 9.90 17.00
C GLY A 49 -19.65 8.57 17.51
N THR A 50 -20.60 8.65 18.48
CA THR A 50 -21.20 7.50 19.13
C THR A 50 -22.44 6.97 18.41
N THR A 51 -22.91 7.66 17.39
CA THR A 51 -24.11 7.30 16.65
C THR A 51 -23.78 6.21 15.63
N LYS A 52 -24.40 5.07 15.80
CA LYS A 52 -24.12 3.90 14.99
C LYS A 52 -24.22 4.16 13.48
N GLY A 53 -23.08 4.10 12.79
CA GLY A 53 -23.02 3.79 11.38
C GLY A 53 -23.45 4.85 10.38
N ASN A 54 -23.81 6.05 10.81
CA ASN A 54 -24.36 7.04 9.90
C ASN A 54 -23.33 7.99 9.28
N GLN A 55 -22.12 8.08 9.85
CA GLN A 55 -21.08 8.95 9.33
C GLN A 55 -19.71 8.29 9.48
N MET A 56 -18.94 8.34 8.39
CA MET A 56 -17.58 7.84 8.36
C MET A 56 -16.65 8.92 7.87
N LYS A 57 -15.48 9.04 8.51
CA LYS A 57 -14.40 9.83 7.96
C LYS A 57 -13.77 9.09 6.78
N ILE A 58 -13.28 9.85 5.82
CA ILE A 58 -12.49 9.26 4.74
C ILE A 58 -11.24 8.60 5.32
N PRO A 59 -10.71 7.56 4.68
CA PRO A 59 -9.46 6.93 5.09
C PRO A 59 -8.29 7.90 5.08
N ASN A 60 -7.23 7.57 5.78
CA ASN A 60 -5.99 8.32 5.73
C ASN A 60 -5.35 8.21 4.35
N THR A 61 -4.61 9.24 3.99
CA THR A 61 -3.94 9.30 2.71
C THR A 61 -2.48 8.89 2.83
N PHE A 62 -1.87 8.60 1.69
CA PHE A 62 -0.48 8.15 1.60
C PHE A 62 0.27 9.01 0.60
N ASP A 63 1.47 9.41 0.96
CA ASP A 63 2.41 10.03 0.04
C ASP A 63 3.49 9.03 -0.31
N ILE A 64 3.72 8.83 -1.59
CA ILE A 64 4.63 7.81 -2.10
C ILE A 64 5.72 8.50 -2.89
N GLN A 65 6.98 8.17 -2.60
CA GLN A 65 8.12 8.68 -3.33
C GLN A 65 9.02 7.53 -3.76
N TYR A 66 9.48 7.59 -5.00
CA TYR A 66 10.55 6.71 -5.46
C TYR A 66 11.87 7.31 -5.03
N MET A 67 12.60 6.58 -4.20
CA MET A 67 13.86 7.06 -3.63
C MET A 67 15.04 6.38 -4.31
N TYR A 68 16.12 7.13 -4.45
CA TYR A 68 17.42 6.59 -4.83
C TYR A 68 18.47 7.13 -3.86
N GLN A 69 19.11 6.24 -3.13
CA GLN A 69 19.97 6.60 -2.01
C GLN A 69 19.17 7.44 -1.00
N ASN A 70 19.57 8.65 -0.71
CA ASN A 70 18.88 9.49 0.28
C ASN A 70 18.04 10.61 -0.35
N ALA A 71 17.73 10.52 -1.63
CA ALA A 71 16.99 11.54 -2.35
C ALA A 71 15.93 10.93 -3.27
N GLU A 72 15.00 11.77 -3.69
CA GLU A 72 13.98 11.36 -4.65
C GLU A 72 14.63 11.03 -5.99
N ASN A 73 14.19 9.94 -6.62
CA ASN A 73 14.67 9.53 -7.93
C ASN A 73 13.95 10.31 -9.02
N ASN A 74 14.61 11.28 -9.61
CA ASN A 74 14.02 12.17 -10.62
C ASN A 74 13.81 11.51 -12.00
N TYR A 75 14.29 10.30 -12.21
CA TYR A 75 14.02 9.56 -13.44
C TYR A 75 12.66 8.85 -13.42
N LEU A 76 12.03 8.77 -12.26
CA LEU A 76 10.71 8.18 -12.12
C LEU A 76 9.70 9.29 -11.88
N ASN A 77 8.46 9.06 -12.32
CA ASN A 77 7.40 10.04 -12.13
C ASN A 77 7.10 10.23 -10.65
N LYS A 78 6.69 11.43 -10.30
CA LYS A 78 6.15 11.69 -8.97
C LYS A 78 4.73 11.15 -8.87
N ILE A 79 4.34 10.78 -7.67
CA ILE A 79 3.00 10.31 -7.36
C ILE A 79 2.36 11.34 -6.43
N SER A 80 1.19 11.81 -6.80
CA SER A 80 0.39 12.70 -5.96
C SER A 80 -0.18 11.93 -4.78
N THR A 81 -0.73 12.63 -3.81
CA THR A 81 -1.33 12.00 -2.64
C THR A 81 -2.39 10.98 -3.03
N CYS A 82 -2.32 9.81 -2.43
CA CYS A 82 -3.15 8.65 -2.74
C CYS A 82 -3.93 8.18 -1.53
N PHE A 83 -4.98 7.41 -1.78
CA PHE A 83 -5.51 6.49 -0.78
C PHE A 83 -5.18 5.05 -1.19
N LEU A 84 -5.11 4.17 -0.21
CA LEU A 84 -4.88 2.74 -0.45
C LEU A 84 -6.22 2.11 -0.81
N LYS A 85 -6.36 1.80 -2.09
CA LYS A 85 -7.61 1.29 -2.67
C LYS A 85 -7.85 -0.17 -2.33
N ASP A 86 -6.79 -0.98 -2.36
CA ASP A 86 -6.88 -2.41 -2.12
C ASP A 86 -5.55 -2.94 -1.59
N MET A 87 -5.65 -3.97 -0.75
CA MET A 87 -4.49 -4.67 -0.21
C MET A 87 -4.77 -6.15 -0.17
N THR A 88 -3.85 -6.94 -0.72
CA THR A 88 -3.89 -8.39 -0.65
C THR A 88 -2.68 -8.89 0.12
N VAL A 89 -2.89 -9.71 1.12
CA VAL A 89 -1.82 -10.33 1.91
C VAL A 89 -1.88 -11.83 1.69
N THR A 90 -0.74 -12.41 1.29
CA THR A 90 -0.63 -13.85 1.08
C THR A 90 0.48 -14.39 1.96
N TYR A 91 0.18 -15.41 2.76
CA TYR A 91 1.14 -16.06 3.63
C TYR A 91 1.68 -17.32 2.96
N GLY A 92 3.00 -17.47 2.98
CA GLY A 92 3.67 -18.67 2.49
C GLY A 92 3.86 -18.72 1.01
N GLY A 93 4.55 -18.39 0.19
CA GLY A 93 4.80 -18.48 -1.26
C GLY A 93 4.10 -19.65 -1.95
N ASP A 94 4.87 -20.52 -2.61
CA ASP A 94 4.34 -21.70 -3.30
C ASP A 94 3.81 -22.74 -2.34
N ARG A 95 4.33 -22.77 -1.11
CA ARG A 95 3.90 -23.66 -0.04
C ARG A 95 3.79 -22.87 1.24
N TYR A 96 2.69 -23.06 1.97
CA TYR A 96 2.52 -22.48 3.28
C TYR A 96 3.51 -23.12 4.25
N LYS A 97 4.33 -22.29 4.90
CA LYS A 97 5.27 -22.70 5.94
C LYS A 97 5.26 -21.67 7.05
N THR A 98 5.46 -22.14 8.26
CA THR A 98 5.58 -21.28 9.44
C THR A 98 6.86 -21.61 10.19
N PHE A 99 7.36 -20.63 10.94
CA PHE A 99 8.38 -20.87 11.95
C PHE A 99 7.74 -21.54 13.17
N ASP A 100 8.56 -22.18 13.99
CA ASP A 100 8.10 -22.73 15.24
C ASP A 100 7.52 -21.64 16.13
N GLN A 101 6.49 -21.99 16.88
CA GLN A 101 5.87 -21.07 17.79
C GLN A 101 6.85 -20.63 18.87
N SER A 102 6.94 -19.32 19.10
CA SER A 102 7.68 -18.78 20.23
C SER A 102 6.96 -19.09 21.54
N SER A 103 7.71 -19.34 22.59
CA SER A 103 7.15 -19.57 23.92
C SER A 103 6.38 -18.36 24.47
N THR A 104 6.57 -17.18 23.89
CA THR A 104 5.95 -15.95 24.35
C THR A 104 4.78 -15.48 23.47
N ASP A 105 4.59 -16.08 22.30
CA ASP A 105 3.57 -15.66 21.34
C ASP A 105 2.50 -16.73 21.15
N ALA A 106 1.26 -16.24 20.93
CA ALA A 106 0.12 -17.09 20.59
C ALA A 106 0.04 -17.26 19.07
N GLY A 107 0.91 -18.08 18.49
CA GLY A 107 0.90 -18.36 17.08
C GLY A 107 2.31 -18.53 16.51
N ALA A 108 2.37 -18.89 15.24
CA ALA A 108 3.63 -19.13 14.55
C ALA A 108 3.74 -18.17 13.35
N PRO A 109 4.83 -17.37 13.26
CA PRO A 109 4.98 -16.45 12.13
C PRO A 109 5.16 -17.20 10.82
N PRO A 110 4.57 -16.71 9.71
CA PRO A 110 4.82 -17.28 8.39
C PRO A 110 6.29 -17.12 8.00
N VAL A 111 6.82 -18.08 7.24
CA VAL A 111 8.18 -18.00 6.71
C VAL A 111 8.27 -16.95 5.60
N GLU A 112 7.19 -16.75 4.88
CA GLU A 112 7.12 -15.80 3.78
C GLU A 112 5.78 -15.08 3.80
N THR A 113 5.80 -13.78 3.55
CA THR A 113 4.60 -12.97 3.43
C THR A 113 4.72 -12.09 2.20
N SER A 114 3.71 -12.14 1.33
CA SER A 114 3.63 -11.28 0.16
C SER A 114 2.49 -10.28 0.34
N ILE A 115 2.75 -9.03 -0.01
CA ILE A 115 1.76 -7.96 0.06
C ILE A 115 1.63 -7.32 -1.31
N LYS A 116 0.40 -7.18 -1.78
CA LYS A 116 0.10 -6.38 -2.96
C LYS A 116 -0.70 -5.17 -2.52
N LEU A 117 -0.23 -3.99 -2.88
CA LEU A 117 -0.86 -2.72 -2.55
C LEU A 117 -1.29 -2.02 -3.82
N GLU A 118 -2.54 -1.54 -3.87
CA GLU A 118 -3.05 -0.74 -4.97
C GLU A 118 -3.46 0.62 -4.45
N PHE A 119 -2.79 1.67 -4.96
CA PHE A 119 -3.05 3.05 -4.60
C PHE A 119 -3.73 3.79 -5.74
N ARG A 120 -4.59 4.73 -5.40
CA ARG A 120 -5.21 5.63 -6.36
C ARG A 120 -4.97 7.06 -5.95
N GLU A 121 -4.49 7.89 -6.87
CA GLU A 121 -4.35 9.32 -6.63
C GLU A 121 -5.72 9.96 -6.42
N ILE A 122 -5.76 10.96 -5.54
CA ILE A 122 -7.00 11.68 -5.24
C ILE A 122 -7.33 12.67 -6.35
N GLU A 123 -6.30 13.31 -6.92
CA GLU A 123 -6.48 14.30 -7.99
C GLU A 123 -6.33 13.68 -9.38
N MET A 124 -6.98 14.27 -10.36
CA MET A 124 -6.71 13.96 -11.75
C MET A 124 -5.50 14.78 -12.19
N ILE A 125 -4.54 14.12 -12.84
CA ILE A 125 -3.27 14.77 -13.20
C ILE A 125 -3.50 15.62 -14.46
N SER A 126 -3.12 16.87 -14.37
CA SER A 126 -3.19 17.83 -15.45
C SER A 126 -1.85 17.96 -16.16
N ARG A 127 -1.85 18.70 -17.29
CA ARG A 127 -0.61 19.00 -18.00
C ARG A 127 0.40 19.75 -17.12
N GLU A 128 -0.09 20.62 -16.28
CA GLU A 128 0.74 21.40 -15.35
C GLU A 128 1.45 20.48 -14.36
N ARG A 129 0.75 19.47 -13.87
CA ARG A 129 1.35 18.48 -12.95
C ARG A 129 2.38 17.61 -13.68
N ILE A 130 2.13 17.24 -14.93
CA ILE A 130 3.12 16.52 -15.74
C ILE A 130 4.39 17.35 -15.89
N ALA A 131 4.26 18.66 -16.12
CA ALA A 131 5.42 19.56 -16.20
C ALA A 131 6.22 19.63 -14.89
N GLU A 132 5.57 19.38 -13.76
CA GLU A 132 6.21 19.31 -12.45
C GLU A 132 6.86 17.95 -12.17
N GLY A 133 6.68 16.96 -13.05
CA GLY A 133 7.29 15.64 -12.92
C GLY A 133 6.35 14.50 -12.50
N PHE A 134 5.08 14.80 -12.38
CA PHE A 134 4.08 13.77 -11.99
C PHE A 134 3.66 12.82 -13.15
#